data_8fdf022b21e183f04ba62247de8764c2
#
_entry.id   8fdf022b21e183f04ba62247de8764c2
#
_cell.length_a   1.000
_cell.length_b   1.000
_cell.length_c   1.000
_cell.angle_alpha   90.00
_cell.angle_beta   90.00
_cell.angle_gamma   90.00
#
_symmetry.space_group_name_H-M   'P 1'
#
loop_
_entity.id
_entity.type
_entity.pdbx_description
1 polymer ?
#
loop_
_entity_poly.entity_id
_entity_poly.type
_entity_poly.pdbx_seq_one_letter_code
_entity_poly.pdbx_strand_id
1 'polypeptide(L)'
;LASRESAFGADIVLKVRPPSAPTEAALLKDGGVLVSPLDPSDAGLLSSLQSKRATAIGINLIPRTLSRAQAFDVLSSQANVAGSRAVIEASAAFPGLMAGQSTAAGRISPAKVLVIGGGVAGLAAAGCARGLGAVVRIFDTRAAVAEQAASMGAEFLTVSIQESGEGGGGYAKAMSDAFLAAERSLFEAQAPDVDIIISTAMIPGQ
;
A
#
# COMPACT_ATOMS: atom_id res chain seq x y z
N LEU A 1 -9.91 8.86 30.88
CA LEU A 1 -10.15 7.95 29.76
C LEU A 1 -11.48 7.23 29.95
N ALA A 2 -12.35 7.21 28.93
CA ALA A 2 -13.61 6.45 28.98
C ALA A 2 -13.34 4.94 28.97
N SER A 3 -14.23 4.13 29.56
CA SER A 3 -14.16 2.69 29.38
C SER A 3 -14.48 2.31 27.95
N ARG A 4 -14.13 1.07 27.56
CA ARG A 4 -14.44 0.54 26.22
C ARG A 4 -15.95 0.54 25.96
N GLU A 5 -16.72 0.11 26.93
CA GLU A 5 -18.19 0.06 26.87
C GLU A 5 -18.79 1.47 26.72
N SER A 6 -18.28 2.44 27.47
CA SER A 6 -18.70 3.83 27.34
C SER A 6 -18.38 4.42 25.96
N ALA A 7 -17.22 4.12 25.42
CA ALA A 7 -16.83 4.60 24.08
C ALA A 7 -17.71 4.01 22.97
N PHE A 8 -18.02 2.71 23.04
CA PHE A 8 -18.90 2.04 22.07
C PHE A 8 -20.38 2.39 22.25
N GLY A 9 -20.80 2.80 23.45
CA GLY A 9 -22.17 3.27 23.75
C GLY A 9 -22.46 4.69 23.25
N ALA A 10 -21.52 5.39 22.63
CA ALA A 10 -21.74 6.72 22.06
C ALA A 10 -22.69 6.67 20.87
N ASP A 11 -23.33 7.82 20.54
CA ASP A 11 -24.22 7.94 19.37
C ASP A 11 -23.46 7.74 18.06
N ILE A 12 -22.20 8.18 18.00
CA ILE A 12 -21.31 8.03 16.86
C ILE A 12 -19.99 7.46 17.34
N VAL A 13 -19.58 6.33 16.78
CA VAL A 13 -18.31 5.64 17.07
C VAL A 13 -17.39 5.75 15.84
N LEU A 14 -16.22 6.34 16.02
CA LEU A 14 -15.15 6.38 15.02
C LEU A 14 -14.10 5.34 15.37
N LYS A 15 -13.74 4.45 14.45
CA LYS A 15 -12.79 3.38 14.72
C LYS A 15 -11.82 3.19 13.56
N VAL A 16 -10.52 3.11 13.86
CA VAL A 16 -9.45 2.92 12.85
C VAL A 16 -9.44 1.50 12.30
N ARG A 17 -9.79 0.51 13.09
CA ARG A 17 -9.95 -0.89 12.67
C ARG A 17 -11.41 -1.29 12.82
N PRO A 18 -11.94 -2.20 11.97
CA PRO A 18 -13.30 -2.66 12.12
C PRO A 18 -13.52 -3.26 13.52
N PRO A 19 -14.73 -3.12 14.09
CA PRO A 19 -15.03 -3.76 15.37
C PRO A 19 -15.05 -5.27 15.19
N SER A 20 -14.53 -6.00 16.19
CA SER A 20 -14.60 -7.46 16.18
C SER A 20 -16.05 -7.93 16.41
N ALA A 21 -16.50 -8.86 15.56
CA ALA A 21 -17.76 -9.56 15.78
C ALA A 21 -17.52 -10.84 16.61
N PRO A 22 -18.42 -11.20 17.55
CA PRO A 22 -19.56 -10.41 18.01
C PRO A 22 -19.24 -9.42 19.14
N THR A 23 -18.00 -9.43 19.69
CA THR A 23 -17.69 -8.82 20.99
C THR A 23 -17.79 -7.29 20.98
N GLU A 24 -17.12 -6.61 20.06
CA GLU A 24 -17.13 -5.14 20.02
C GLU A 24 -18.41 -4.60 19.37
N ALA A 25 -18.87 -5.24 18.28
CA ALA A 25 -20.08 -4.81 17.61
C ALA A 25 -21.32 -4.90 18.53
N ALA A 26 -21.33 -5.84 19.47
CA ALA A 26 -22.41 -5.95 20.47
C ALA A 26 -22.46 -4.79 21.47
N LEU A 27 -21.37 -4.06 21.65
CA LEU A 27 -21.31 -2.89 22.54
C LEU A 27 -21.88 -1.62 21.91
N LEU A 28 -22.08 -1.59 20.60
CA LEU A 28 -22.63 -0.44 19.90
C LEU A 28 -24.04 -0.12 20.43
N LYS A 29 -24.34 1.17 20.54
CA LYS A 29 -25.67 1.65 20.87
C LYS A 29 -26.66 1.22 19.78
N ASP A 30 -27.85 0.78 20.18
CA ASP A 30 -28.94 0.50 19.23
C ASP A 30 -29.30 1.75 18.42
N GLY A 31 -29.29 1.62 17.11
CA GLY A 31 -29.50 2.75 16.18
C GLY A 31 -28.34 3.75 16.08
N GLY A 32 -27.16 3.44 16.70
CA GLY A 32 -25.99 4.28 16.65
C GLY A 32 -25.31 4.30 15.27
N VAL A 33 -24.31 5.16 15.11
CA VAL A 33 -23.52 5.31 13.88
C VAL A 33 -22.11 4.79 14.10
N LEU A 34 -21.63 3.92 13.20
CA LEU A 34 -20.25 3.45 13.15
C LEU A 34 -19.57 4.00 11.88
N VAL A 35 -18.44 4.66 12.06
CA VAL A 35 -17.55 5.06 10.94
C VAL A 35 -16.22 4.31 11.10
N SER A 36 -15.91 3.39 10.19
CA SER A 36 -14.74 2.52 10.28
C SER A 36 -14.40 1.94 8.90
N PRO A 37 -13.19 1.43 8.65
CA PRO A 37 -12.99 0.46 7.59
C PRO A 37 -13.91 -0.74 7.83
N LEU A 38 -14.55 -1.25 6.78
CA LEU A 38 -15.47 -2.38 6.86
C LEU A 38 -15.17 -3.37 5.71
N ASP A 39 -15.29 -4.65 6.01
CA ASP A 39 -15.28 -5.69 5.00
C ASP A 39 -16.73 -6.11 4.68
N PRO A 40 -17.26 -5.82 3.47
CA PRO A 40 -18.60 -6.22 3.09
C PRO A 40 -18.80 -7.75 3.00
N SER A 41 -17.72 -8.53 2.99
CA SER A 41 -17.79 -9.99 2.98
C SER A 41 -17.86 -10.61 4.39
N ASP A 42 -17.60 -9.83 5.45
CA ASP A 42 -17.71 -10.29 6.83
C ASP A 42 -19.19 -10.36 7.27
N ALA A 43 -19.81 -11.50 6.98
CA ALA A 43 -21.21 -11.77 7.31
C ALA A 43 -21.47 -11.70 8.82
N GLY A 44 -20.49 -12.04 9.67
CA GLY A 44 -20.61 -11.98 11.13
C GLY A 44 -20.71 -10.55 11.63
N LEU A 45 -19.86 -9.67 11.12
CA LEU A 45 -19.89 -8.25 11.44
C LEU A 45 -21.20 -7.61 10.93
N LEU A 46 -21.57 -7.88 9.68
CA LEU A 46 -22.81 -7.33 9.10
C LEU A 46 -24.04 -7.75 9.88
N SER A 47 -24.15 -9.02 10.28
CA SER A 47 -25.24 -9.53 11.11
C SER A 47 -25.29 -8.83 12.48
N SER A 48 -24.12 -8.60 13.10
CA SER A 48 -24.02 -7.89 14.39
C SER A 48 -24.45 -6.44 14.26
N LEU A 49 -24.04 -5.73 13.21
CA LEU A 49 -24.45 -4.36 12.94
C LEU A 49 -25.96 -4.25 12.66
N GLN A 50 -26.50 -5.21 11.89
CA GLN A 50 -27.94 -5.29 11.62
C GLN A 50 -28.75 -5.50 12.88
N SER A 51 -28.33 -6.40 13.78
CA SER A 51 -29.00 -6.65 15.07
C SER A 51 -29.09 -5.40 15.94
N LYS A 52 -28.06 -4.55 15.84
CA LYS A 52 -27.99 -3.24 16.51
C LYS A 52 -28.72 -2.12 15.76
N ARG A 53 -29.27 -2.39 14.59
CA ARG A 53 -29.85 -1.38 13.70
C ARG A 53 -28.90 -0.19 13.49
N ALA A 54 -27.61 -0.45 13.52
CA ALA A 54 -26.57 0.57 13.39
C ALA A 54 -26.45 1.05 11.94
N THR A 55 -26.21 2.34 11.77
CA THR A 55 -25.78 2.91 10.49
C THR A 55 -24.27 2.76 10.38
N ALA A 56 -23.79 1.98 9.42
CA ALA A 56 -22.37 1.73 9.24
C ALA A 56 -21.84 2.43 7.97
N ILE A 57 -20.78 3.22 8.14
CA ILE A 57 -20.10 3.95 7.04
C ILE A 57 -18.70 3.36 6.88
N GLY A 58 -18.50 2.59 5.79
CA GLY A 58 -17.20 2.01 5.43
C GLY A 58 -16.30 3.02 4.74
N ILE A 59 -15.38 3.64 5.45
CA ILE A 59 -14.49 4.68 4.90
C ILE A 59 -13.53 4.14 3.82
N ASN A 60 -13.22 2.84 3.84
CA ASN A 60 -12.43 2.16 2.82
C ASN A 60 -13.23 1.83 1.56
N LEU A 61 -14.55 1.98 1.59
CA LEU A 61 -15.45 1.71 0.46
C LEU A 61 -15.78 2.97 -0.34
N ILE A 62 -15.24 4.12 0.05
CA ILE A 62 -15.40 5.38 -0.68
C ILE A 62 -14.74 5.25 -2.06
N PRO A 63 -15.45 5.55 -3.17
CA PRO A 63 -14.92 5.37 -4.52
C PRO A 63 -13.70 6.26 -4.79
N ARG A 64 -12.52 5.69 -4.94
CA ARG A 64 -11.24 6.38 -5.15
C ARG A 64 -11.15 7.11 -6.51
N THR A 65 -11.99 6.73 -7.47
CA THR A 65 -12.03 7.31 -8.83
C THR A 65 -12.80 8.64 -8.89
N LEU A 66 -13.52 9.00 -7.84
CA LEU A 66 -14.27 10.25 -7.78
C LEU A 66 -13.38 11.37 -7.21
N SER A 67 -13.18 12.45 -7.96
CA SER A 67 -12.32 13.57 -7.54
C SER A 67 -12.71 14.15 -6.18
N ARG A 68 -14.02 14.25 -5.89
CA ARG A 68 -14.53 14.73 -4.59
C ARG A 68 -14.23 13.76 -3.44
N ALA A 69 -14.07 12.49 -3.73
CA ALA A 69 -13.83 11.45 -2.73
C ALA A 69 -12.34 11.32 -2.34
N GLN A 70 -11.43 11.86 -3.15
CA GLN A 70 -9.98 11.75 -2.90
C GLN A 70 -9.56 12.32 -1.54
N ALA A 71 -10.21 13.39 -1.07
CA ALA A 71 -9.94 13.97 0.25
C ALA A 71 -10.29 13.01 1.41
N PHE A 72 -11.10 11.99 1.16
CA PHE A 72 -11.53 10.98 2.12
C PHE A 72 -10.93 9.60 1.85
N ASP A 73 -9.97 9.49 0.91
CA ASP A 73 -9.30 8.24 0.56
C ASP A 73 -8.27 7.86 1.63
N VAL A 74 -8.75 7.20 2.66
CA VAL A 74 -7.91 6.72 3.77
C VAL A 74 -6.95 5.61 3.34
N LEU A 75 -7.30 4.83 2.31
CA LEU A 75 -6.45 3.76 1.81
C LEU A 75 -5.20 4.33 1.16
N SER A 76 -5.35 5.31 0.28
CA SER A 76 -4.21 5.97 -0.36
C SER A 76 -3.37 6.75 0.66
N SER A 77 -4.00 7.43 1.63
CA SER A 77 -3.28 8.12 2.70
C SER A 77 -2.40 7.17 3.52
N GLN A 78 -2.95 6.01 3.93
CA GLN A 78 -2.20 5.01 4.70
C GLN A 78 -1.16 4.29 3.83
N ALA A 79 -1.47 4.00 2.56
CA ALA A 79 -0.52 3.40 1.63
C ALA A 79 0.71 4.30 1.42
N ASN A 80 0.54 5.61 1.31
CA ASN A 80 1.64 6.56 1.19
C ASN A 80 2.57 6.51 2.41
N VAL A 81 1.99 6.57 3.62
CA VAL A 81 2.75 6.46 4.87
C VAL A 81 3.46 5.11 4.98
N ALA A 82 2.77 4.01 4.64
CA ALA A 82 3.35 2.67 4.68
C ALA A 82 4.54 2.52 3.74
N GLY A 83 4.44 3.01 2.49
CA GLY A 83 5.54 2.97 1.53
C GLY A 83 6.76 3.75 2.00
N SER A 84 6.57 4.96 2.51
CA SER A 84 7.65 5.77 3.06
C SER A 84 8.28 5.11 4.30
N ARG A 85 7.46 4.55 5.19
CA ARG A 85 7.96 3.87 6.40
C ARG A 85 8.74 2.61 6.08
N ALA A 86 8.31 1.83 5.08
CA ALA A 86 9.02 0.63 4.63
C ALA A 86 10.48 0.94 4.25
N VAL A 87 10.72 2.07 3.56
CA VAL A 87 12.09 2.50 3.22
C VAL A 87 12.90 2.84 4.46
N ILE A 88 12.31 3.54 5.43
CA ILE A 88 13.03 3.89 6.68
C ILE A 88 13.42 2.64 7.45
N GLU A 89 12.51 1.65 7.57
CA GLU A 89 12.81 0.38 8.23
C GLU A 89 13.90 -0.41 7.48
N ALA A 90 13.80 -0.50 6.15
CA ALA A 90 14.80 -1.16 5.34
C ALA A 90 16.16 -0.47 5.43
N SER A 91 16.19 0.87 5.41
CA SER A 91 17.41 1.66 5.57
C SER A 91 18.06 1.45 6.94
N ALA A 92 17.27 1.32 8.00
CA ALA A 92 17.79 1.05 9.34
C ALA A 92 18.38 -0.35 9.48
N ALA A 93 17.85 -1.33 8.72
CA ALA A 93 18.36 -2.71 8.71
C ALA A 93 19.54 -2.92 7.73
N PHE A 94 19.67 -2.04 6.74
CA PHE A 94 20.71 -2.16 5.72
C PHE A 94 22.09 -1.74 6.29
N PRO A 95 23.14 -2.57 6.18
CA PRO A 95 24.45 -2.27 6.75
C PRO A 95 25.25 -1.23 5.96
N GLY A 96 24.79 -0.85 4.76
CA GLY A 96 25.41 0.16 3.88
C GLY A 96 24.82 1.55 4.05
N LEU A 97 25.11 2.41 3.09
CA LEU A 97 24.61 3.78 3.04
C LEU A 97 23.59 3.96 1.92
N MET A 98 22.49 4.66 2.20
CA MET A 98 21.50 4.98 1.15
C MET A 98 22.10 5.89 0.09
N ALA A 99 22.78 6.95 0.49
CA ALA A 99 23.48 7.87 -0.42
C ALA A 99 24.94 7.48 -0.63
N GLY A 100 25.43 7.63 -1.86
CA GLY A 100 26.86 7.49 -2.15
C GLY A 100 27.69 8.52 -1.39
N GLN A 101 28.87 8.11 -0.93
CA GLN A 101 29.78 8.97 -0.19
C GLN A 101 31.18 8.94 -0.79
N SER A 102 31.89 10.06 -0.69
CA SER A 102 33.33 10.11 -0.93
C SER A 102 34.05 10.39 0.39
N THR A 103 34.94 9.50 0.78
CA THR A 103 35.69 9.57 2.04
C THR A 103 37.18 9.60 1.76
N ALA A 104 38.00 9.90 2.77
CA ALA A 104 39.46 9.79 2.65
C ALA A 104 39.91 8.36 2.31
N ALA A 105 39.14 7.34 2.69
CA ALA A 105 39.44 5.93 2.40
C ALA A 105 38.90 5.44 1.04
N GLY A 106 38.18 6.31 0.28
CA GLY A 106 37.62 5.96 -1.01
C GLY A 106 36.13 6.26 -1.16
N ARG A 107 35.52 5.71 -2.21
CA ARG A 107 34.11 5.92 -2.54
C ARG A 107 33.26 4.78 -1.99
N ILE A 108 32.11 5.13 -1.44
CA ILE A 108 31.04 4.20 -1.06
C ILE A 108 29.91 4.41 -2.06
N SER A 109 29.49 3.34 -2.72
CA SER A 109 28.37 3.40 -3.67
C SER A 109 27.04 3.63 -2.95
N PRO A 110 26.07 4.31 -3.57
CA PRO A 110 24.72 4.40 -3.01
C PRO A 110 24.02 3.03 -3.05
N ALA A 111 23.11 2.82 -2.13
CA ALA A 111 22.21 1.67 -2.14
C ALA A 111 21.38 1.61 -3.43
N LYS A 112 21.14 0.41 -3.94
CA LYS A 112 20.24 0.13 -5.05
C LYS A 112 18.97 -0.48 -4.51
N VAL A 113 17.85 0.18 -4.76
CA VAL A 113 16.53 -0.20 -4.24
C VAL A 113 15.62 -0.61 -5.39
N LEU A 114 15.09 -1.82 -5.35
CA LEU A 114 14.04 -2.28 -6.25
C LEU A 114 12.69 -2.17 -5.56
N VAL A 115 11.77 -1.43 -6.17
CA VAL A 115 10.38 -1.32 -5.73
C VAL A 115 9.51 -2.14 -6.67
N ILE A 116 8.78 -3.12 -6.13
CA ILE A 116 7.84 -3.96 -6.86
C ILE A 116 6.41 -3.47 -6.56
N GLY A 117 5.74 -2.99 -7.60
CA GLY A 117 4.45 -2.32 -7.52
C GLY A 117 4.57 -0.79 -7.44
N GLY A 118 4.11 -0.11 -8.48
CA GLY A 118 4.14 1.35 -8.61
C GLY A 118 2.79 2.01 -8.26
N GLY A 119 2.07 1.47 -7.28
CA GLY A 119 0.90 2.11 -6.69
C GLY A 119 1.31 3.23 -5.73
N VAL A 120 0.34 3.75 -4.96
CA VAL A 120 0.60 4.85 -4.00
C VAL A 120 1.73 4.51 -3.03
N ALA A 121 1.73 3.30 -2.46
CA ALA A 121 2.79 2.87 -1.55
C ALA A 121 4.15 2.75 -2.24
N GLY A 122 4.19 2.14 -3.44
CA GLY A 122 5.44 1.97 -4.18
C GLY A 122 6.04 3.29 -4.65
N LEU A 123 5.22 4.21 -5.16
CA LEU A 123 5.70 5.54 -5.54
C LEU A 123 6.18 6.34 -4.32
N ALA A 124 5.50 6.23 -3.18
CA ALA A 124 5.95 6.84 -1.93
C ALA A 124 7.29 6.25 -1.45
N ALA A 125 7.44 4.92 -1.55
CA ALA A 125 8.70 4.24 -1.25
C ALA A 125 9.82 4.71 -2.19
N ALA A 126 9.56 4.76 -3.50
CA ALA A 126 10.54 5.23 -4.47
C ALA A 126 10.98 6.67 -4.21
N GLY A 127 10.03 7.58 -3.95
CA GLY A 127 10.33 8.97 -3.60
C GLY A 127 11.16 9.08 -2.32
N CYS A 128 10.81 8.31 -1.29
CA CYS A 128 11.56 8.28 -0.03
C CYS A 128 12.99 7.75 -0.24
N ALA A 129 13.17 6.62 -0.92
CA ALA A 129 14.48 6.05 -1.19
C ALA A 129 15.36 6.99 -2.03
N ARG A 130 14.78 7.65 -3.05
CA ARG A 130 15.47 8.69 -3.83
C ARG A 130 15.87 9.88 -2.97
N GLY A 131 14.96 10.36 -2.09
CA GLY A 131 15.25 11.44 -1.14
C GLY A 131 16.40 11.12 -0.19
N LEU A 132 16.59 9.84 0.16
CA LEU A 132 17.73 9.34 0.93
C LEU A 132 19.00 9.16 0.09
N GLY A 133 18.95 9.35 -1.23
CA GLY A 133 20.10 9.29 -2.13
C GLY A 133 20.37 7.93 -2.77
N ALA A 134 19.43 6.98 -2.67
CA ALA A 134 19.53 5.67 -3.32
C ALA A 134 19.32 5.74 -4.83
N VAL A 135 19.84 4.75 -5.55
CA VAL A 135 19.47 4.45 -6.94
C VAL A 135 18.23 3.58 -6.91
N VAL A 136 17.14 4.03 -7.54
CA VAL A 136 15.83 3.37 -7.45
C VAL A 136 15.40 2.83 -8.80
N ARG A 137 14.95 1.58 -8.80
CA ARG A 137 14.25 0.90 -9.89
C ARG A 137 12.83 0.58 -9.46
N ILE A 138 11.87 0.70 -10.37
CA ILE A 138 10.47 0.38 -10.13
C ILE A 138 10.01 -0.62 -11.18
N PHE A 139 9.29 -1.64 -10.76
CA PHE A 139 8.55 -2.54 -11.63
C PHE A 139 7.05 -2.44 -11.35
N ASP A 140 6.25 -2.36 -12.40
CA ASP A 140 4.78 -2.50 -12.34
C ASP A 140 4.27 -3.08 -13.66
N THR A 141 3.18 -3.84 -13.59
CA THR A 141 2.54 -4.43 -14.78
C THR A 141 1.77 -3.39 -15.60
N ARG A 142 1.50 -2.22 -15.04
CA ARG A 142 0.78 -1.12 -15.69
C ARG A 142 1.77 -0.14 -16.33
N ALA A 143 1.68 0.02 -17.63
CA ALA A 143 2.57 0.92 -18.39
C ALA A 143 2.45 2.40 -17.96
N ALA A 144 1.28 2.83 -17.48
CA ALA A 144 1.06 4.20 -17.01
C ALA A 144 1.98 4.60 -15.83
N VAL A 145 2.52 3.64 -15.08
CA VAL A 145 3.46 3.89 -13.98
C VAL A 145 4.84 4.35 -14.48
N ALA A 146 5.21 4.02 -15.72
CA ALA A 146 6.52 4.37 -16.27
C ALA A 146 6.79 5.88 -16.27
N GLU A 147 5.79 6.69 -16.64
CA GLU A 147 5.91 8.16 -16.64
C GLU A 147 6.09 8.70 -15.21
N GLN A 148 5.36 8.14 -14.25
CA GLN A 148 5.46 8.52 -12.84
C GLN A 148 6.83 8.16 -12.26
N ALA A 149 7.35 6.96 -12.58
CA ALA A 149 8.69 6.53 -12.19
C ALA A 149 9.77 7.47 -12.76
N ALA A 150 9.68 7.79 -14.05
CA ALA A 150 10.61 8.69 -14.72
C ALA A 150 10.58 10.10 -14.11
N SER A 151 9.40 10.64 -13.80
CA SER A 151 9.25 11.96 -13.16
C SER A 151 9.93 12.04 -11.79
N MET A 152 10.06 10.91 -11.10
CA MET A 152 10.77 10.81 -9.82
C MET A 152 12.26 10.48 -9.97
N GLY A 153 12.74 10.33 -11.23
CA GLY A 153 14.12 9.96 -11.51
C GLY A 153 14.45 8.51 -11.13
N ALA A 154 13.45 7.62 -11.12
CA ALA A 154 13.63 6.19 -10.97
C ALA A 154 13.65 5.50 -12.33
N GLU A 155 14.41 4.41 -12.45
CA GLU A 155 14.42 3.55 -13.62
C GLU A 155 13.19 2.65 -13.61
N PHE A 156 12.41 2.65 -14.69
CA PHE A 156 11.27 1.74 -14.82
C PHE A 156 11.68 0.46 -15.52
N LEU A 157 11.44 -0.68 -14.87
CA LEU A 157 11.75 -2.00 -15.40
C LEU A 157 10.54 -2.56 -16.15
N THR A 158 10.79 -3.19 -17.29
CA THR A 158 9.77 -3.84 -18.10
C THR A 158 10.16 -5.28 -18.43
N VAL A 159 9.16 -6.14 -18.59
CA VAL A 159 9.36 -7.46 -19.18
C VAL A 159 9.27 -7.40 -20.69
N SER A 160 9.86 -8.38 -21.38
CA SER A 160 9.85 -8.44 -22.86
C SER A 160 8.48 -8.76 -23.47
N ILE A 161 7.52 -9.21 -22.65
CA ILE A 161 6.16 -9.56 -23.07
C ILE A 161 5.27 -8.32 -22.96
N GLN A 162 4.66 -7.93 -24.06
CA GLN A 162 3.70 -6.81 -24.07
C GLN A 162 2.30 -7.32 -23.68
N GLU A 163 1.94 -7.10 -22.44
CA GLU A 163 0.60 -7.38 -21.91
C GLU A 163 0.21 -6.20 -21.00
N SER A 164 -1.01 -5.68 -21.18
CA SER A 164 -1.48 -4.59 -20.29
C SER A 164 -1.89 -5.16 -18.96
N GLY A 165 -1.31 -4.66 -17.88
CA GLY A 165 -1.70 -4.96 -16.50
C GLY A 165 -2.81 -4.06 -15.95
N GLU A 166 -3.40 -3.17 -16.77
CA GLU A 166 -4.46 -2.25 -16.31
C GLU A 166 -5.72 -3.02 -15.87
N GLY A 167 -6.12 -2.82 -14.61
CA GLY A 167 -7.31 -3.38 -14.00
C GLY A 167 -8.32 -2.31 -13.58
N GLY A 168 -9.37 -2.72 -12.90
CA GLY A 168 -10.39 -1.80 -12.38
C GLY A 168 -9.95 -1.09 -11.11
N GLY A 169 -10.45 0.14 -10.87
CA GLY A 169 -10.27 0.87 -9.61
C GLY A 169 -8.82 1.26 -9.27
N GLY A 170 -7.92 1.29 -10.26
CA GLY A 170 -6.50 1.62 -10.06
C GLY A 170 -5.65 0.45 -9.58
N TYR A 171 -6.17 -0.77 -9.60
CA TYR A 171 -5.43 -2.00 -9.32
C TYR A 171 -4.94 -2.67 -10.60
N ALA A 172 -3.89 -3.49 -10.48
CA ALA A 172 -3.45 -4.36 -11.55
C ALA A 172 -4.41 -5.55 -11.72
N LYS A 173 -4.51 -6.09 -12.93
CA LYS A 173 -5.20 -7.37 -13.20
C LYS A 173 -4.23 -8.54 -13.11
N ALA A 174 -4.76 -9.76 -13.00
CA ALA A 174 -3.98 -10.97 -13.12
C ALA A 174 -3.34 -11.07 -14.53
N MET A 175 -2.07 -11.43 -14.58
CA MET A 175 -1.29 -11.57 -15.81
C MET A 175 -1.24 -13.03 -16.27
N SER A 176 -0.89 -13.24 -17.53
CA SER A 176 -0.71 -14.58 -18.10
C SER A 176 0.48 -15.32 -17.47
N ASP A 177 0.46 -16.67 -17.53
CA ASP A 177 1.58 -17.48 -17.04
C ASP A 177 2.90 -17.15 -17.75
N ALA A 178 2.84 -16.79 -19.04
CA ALA A 178 4.01 -16.38 -19.81
C ALA A 178 4.58 -15.06 -19.26
N PHE A 179 3.71 -14.09 -18.93
CA PHE A 179 4.13 -12.84 -18.32
C PHE A 179 4.78 -13.08 -16.96
N LEU A 180 4.13 -13.91 -16.12
CA LEU A 180 4.64 -14.25 -14.78
C LEU A 180 6.01 -14.96 -14.84
N ALA A 181 6.24 -15.80 -15.86
CA ALA A 181 7.54 -16.41 -16.07
C ALA A 181 8.62 -15.36 -16.45
N ALA A 182 8.27 -14.42 -17.35
CA ALA A 182 9.17 -13.33 -17.71
C ALA A 182 9.46 -12.37 -16.53
N GLU A 183 8.45 -12.10 -15.71
CA GLU A 183 8.59 -11.31 -14.49
C GLU A 183 9.55 -11.96 -13.47
N ARG A 184 9.42 -13.27 -13.25
CA ARG A 184 10.36 -14.03 -12.40
C ARG A 184 11.79 -13.93 -12.91
N SER A 185 11.99 -14.12 -14.23
CA SER A 185 13.32 -14.01 -14.83
C SER A 185 13.90 -12.60 -14.67
N LEU A 186 13.06 -11.57 -14.79
CA LEU A 186 13.46 -10.18 -14.52
C LEU A 186 13.94 -10.02 -13.08
N PHE A 187 13.18 -10.50 -12.10
CA PHE A 187 13.54 -10.38 -10.68
C PHE A 187 14.77 -11.20 -10.33
N GLU A 188 14.93 -12.40 -10.90
CA GLU A 188 16.14 -13.21 -10.75
C GLU A 188 17.38 -12.48 -11.29
N ALA A 189 17.25 -11.76 -12.40
CA ALA A 189 18.34 -10.95 -12.95
C ALA A 189 18.64 -9.69 -12.12
N GLN A 190 17.63 -9.11 -11.47
CA GLN A 190 17.79 -7.92 -10.62
C GLN A 190 18.36 -8.24 -9.23
N ALA A 191 17.99 -9.38 -8.65
CA ALA A 191 18.30 -9.72 -7.26
C ALA A 191 19.79 -9.64 -6.88
N PRO A 192 20.76 -10.07 -7.74
CA PRO A 192 22.18 -9.93 -7.42
C PRO A 192 22.70 -8.49 -7.45
N ASP A 193 21.99 -7.57 -8.09
CA ASP A 193 22.43 -6.19 -8.30
C ASP A 193 21.70 -5.16 -7.44
N VAL A 194 20.79 -5.59 -6.55
CA VAL A 194 20.06 -4.71 -5.65
C VAL A 194 20.36 -5.03 -4.19
N ASP A 195 20.36 -4.00 -3.37
CA ASP A 195 20.63 -4.10 -1.93
C ASP A 195 19.36 -4.24 -1.11
N ILE A 196 18.26 -3.63 -1.59
CA ILE A 196 16.96 -3.56 -0.89
C ILE A 196 15.85 -3.82 -1.90
N ILE A 197 14.90 -4.67 -1.51
CA ILE A 197 13.67 -4.92 -2.27
C ILE A 197 12.48 -4.51 -1.40
N ILE A 198 11.59 -3.65 -1.94
CA ILE A 198 10.36 -3.23 -1.30
C ILE A 198 9.19 -3.66 -2.19
N SER A 199 8.47 -4.67 -1.73
CA SER A 199 7.26 -5.13 -2.43
C SER A 199 6.03 -4.43 -1.85
N THR A 200 5.27 -3.81 -2.76
CA THR A 200 3.99 -3.16 -2.46
C THR A 200 2.87 -3.70 -3.36
N ALA A 201 3.18 -4.69 -4.17
CA ALA A 201 2.21 -5.35 -5.03
C ALA A 201 1.16 -6.08 -4.17
N MET A 202 -0.10 -5.82 -4.46
CA MET A 202 -1.23 -6.44 -3.77
C MET A 202 -2.26 -6.86 -4.80
N ILE A 203 -2.67 -8.13 -4.73
CA ILE A 203 -3.75 -8.67 -5.55
C ILE A 203 -5.00 -8.69 -4.66
N PRO A 204 -6.03 -7.87 -4.95
CA PRO A 204 -7.24 -7.85 -4.14
C PRO A 204 -7.90 -9.24 -4.08
N GLY A 205 -8.22 -9.72 -2.88
CA GLY A 205 -8.92 -10.98 -2.66
C GLY A 205 -8.03 -12.23 -2.59
N GLN A 206 -6.73 -12.08 -2.50
CA GLN A 206 -5.76 -13.15 -2.23
C GLN A 206 -5.01 -12.93 -0.92
#